data_6064bb52f410a77fff86b91798714ae5
#
_entry.id   6064bb52f410a77fff86b91798714ae5
#
_cell.length_a   1.000
_cell.length_b   1.000
_cell.length_c   1.000
_cell.angle_alpha   90.00
_cell.angle_beta   90.00
_cell.angle_gamma   90.00
#
_symmetry.space_group_name_H-M   'P 1'
#
loop_
_entity.id
_entity.type
_entity.pdbx_description
1 polymer ?
#
loop_
_entity_poly.entity_id
_entity_poly.type
_entity_poly.pdbx_seq_one_letter_code
_entity_poly.pdbx_strand_id
1 'polypeptide(L)'
;MSSPLTTPAGSGTGTRGRSASYADAALALLADRRLVVLTGAGLSTDSGIPDYRGPDAPPRRPMTYQEFVSGPTAQQRYWARSHLGWGRMRRADPNEGHHVLARIAPDLLITQNVDGLHERVGTPRLVALHGRIADVVCLSCRRTSARSALHEEMGRLNPDWHERHPSVHIRPDGDVDLEDTDGFVVPACGCGGVLKPDVVFFGENVPKDRVAHCYAAVDSLAERDGALLVVGSSLTVMSGLRFVRRAASLGVPVVIANRGETRGDPLATYAVETGCTPFLSALEQRRSRRSPAEIGTG
;
A
#
# COMPACT_ATOMS: atom_id res chain seq x y z
N MET A 1 37.54 2.36 -39.16
CA MET A 1 37.24 3.62 -38.44
C MET A 1 35.86 3.47 -37.86
N SER A 2 35.81 3.01 -36.60
CA SER A 2 34.55 2.75 -35.86
C SER A 2 34.35 3.88 -34.91
N SER A 3 33.22 4.60 -35.06
CA SER A 3 32.81 5.65 -34.14
C SER A 3 32.22 5.04 -32.84
N PRO A 4 32.51 5.55 -31.67
CA PRO A 4 31.90 5.07 -30.41
C PRO A 4 30.52 5.71 -30.20
N LEU A 5 29.56 4.88 -29.87
CA LEU A 5 28.23 5.29 -29.37
C LEU A 5 28.40 5.96 -28.02
N THR A 6 28.16 7.25 -27.98
CA THR A 6 28.06 8.04 -26.73
C THR A 6 26.73 7.78 -26.06
N THR A 7 26.80 7.13 -24.91
CA THR A 7 25.69 7.04 -23.93
C THR A 7 25.56 8.40 -23.24
N PRO A 8 24.38 9.04 -23.18
CA PRO A 8 24.22 10.25 -22.40
C PRO A 8 24.14 9.87 -20.91
N ALA A 9 25.16 10.24 -20.15
CA ALA A 9 25.10 10.27 -18.70
C ALA A 9 24.14 11.41 -18.28
N GLY A 10 22.89 11.10 -17.98
CA GLY A 10 21.92 12.01 -17.44
C GLY A 10 22.16 12.19 -15.96
N SER A 11 22.78 13.30 -15.55
CA SER A 11 22.73 13.82 -14.18
C SER A 11 21.29 14.25 -13.88
N GLY A 12 20.50 13.36 -13.29
CA GLY A 12 19.11 13.64 -12.94
C GLY A 12 19.00 14.54 -11.72
N THR A 13 18.77 15.81 -11.93
CA THR A 13 18.10 16.65 -10.95
C THR A 13 16.61 16.27 -11.00
N GLY A 14 16.13 15.65 -9.94
CA GLY A 14 14.81 15.02 -9.87
C GLY A 14 13.63 15.97 -10.04
N THR A 15 13.35 16.35 -11.29
CA THR A 15 12.16 17.11 -11.65
C THR A 15 11.06 16.12 -12.07
N ARG A 16 9.90 16.22 -11.42
CA ARG A 16 8.72 15.43 -11.84
C ARG A 16 8.25 15.90 -13.21
N GLY A 17 8.03 14.96 -14.12
CA GLY A 17 7.51 15.24 -15.45
C GLY A 17 5.98 15.16 -15.51
N ARG A 18 5.36 16.18 -16.11
CA ARG A 18 3.92 16.25 -16.38
C ARG A 18 3.59 16.13 -17.87
N SER A 19 4.58 16.16 -18.75
CA SER A 19 4.32 16.08 -20.20
C SER A 19 3.90 14.66 -20.59
N ALA A 20 3.06 14.56 -21.62
CA ALA A 20 2.64 13.29 -22.20
C ALA A 20 3.86 12.48 -22.69
N SER A 21 4.84 13.13 -23.31
CA SER A 21 6.08 12.49 -23.77
C SER A 21 6.91 11.88 -22.64
N TYR A 22 6.96 12.52 -21.47
CA TYR A 22 7.66 12.01 -20.31
C TYR A 22 6.96 10.78 -19.71
N ALA A 23 5.63 10.83 -19.60
CA ALA A 23 4.82 9.68 -19.20
C ALA A 23 4.93 8.53 -20.20
N ASP A 24 4.95 8.82 -21.49
CA ASP A 24 5.13 7.84 -22.56
C ASP A 24 6.50 7.14 -22.48
N ALA A 25 7.57 7.86 -22.17
CA ALA A 25 8.90 7.27 -21.97
C ALA A 25 8.91 6.33 -20.76
N ALA A 26 8.27 6.72 -19.65
CA ALA A 26 8.12 5.87 -18.48
C ALA A 26 7.32 4.60 -18.76
N LEU A 27 6.21 4.70 -19.50
CA LEU A 27 5.40 3.56 -19.92
C LEU A 27 6.15 2.64 -20.88
N ALA A 28 6.94 3.21 -21.82
CA ALA A 28 7.76 2.44 -22.73
C ALA A 28 8.84 1.63 -22.00
N LEU A 29 9.46 2.23 -20.98
CA LEU A 29 10.44 1.54 -20.15
C LEU A 29 9.83 0.33 -19.43
N LEU A 30 8.58 0.45 -18.92
CA LEU A 30 7.92 -0.59 -18.15
C LEU A 30 7.29 -1.70 -19.02
N ALA A 31 7.01 -1.41 -20.30
CA ALA A 31 6.18 -2.27 -21.15
C ALA A 31 6.74 -3.69 -21.29
N ASP A 32 8.06 -3.83 -21.48
CA ASP A 32 8.71 -5.11 -21.77
C ASP A 32 9.43 -5.71 -20.56
N ARG A 33 9.48 -4.98 -19.43
CA ARG A 33 10.25 -5.38 -18.26
C ARG A 33 9.46 -6.26 -17.32
N ARG A 34 10.18 -7.10 -16.60
CA ARG A 34 9.67 -7.77 -15.41
C ARG A 34 9.43 -6.72 -14.32
N LEU A 35 8.34 -6.84 -13.59
CA LEU A 35 7.92 -5.80 -12.64
C LEU A 35 7.83 -6.34 -11.22
N VAL A 36 8.43 -5.61 -10.29
CA VAL A 36 7.97 -5.57 -8.90
C VAL A 36 7.20 -4.26 -8.74
N VAL A 37 6.01 -4.33 -8.16
CA VAL A 37 5.16 -3.15 -7.96
C VAL A 37 5.01 -2.87 -6.48
N LEU A 38 5.20 -1.60 -6.07
CA LEU A 38 4.92 -1.11 -4.72
C LEU A 38 3.72 -0.17 -4.77
N THR A 39 2.64 -0.49 -4.04
CA THR A 39 1.46 0.37 -3.97
C THR A 39 1.31 1.04 -2.61
N GLY A 40 0.67 2.22 -2.59
CA GLY A 40 0.33 2.96 -1.39
C GLY A 40 -1.10 3.51 -1.42
N ALA A 41 -1.47 4.30 -0.41
CA ALA A 41 -2.84 4.74 -0.16
C ALA A 41 -3.47 5.55 -1.33
N GLY A 42 -2.65 6.22 -2.14
CA GLY A 42 -3.12 6.93 -3.33
C GLY A 42 -3.77 6.02 -4.39
N LEU A 43 -3.49 4.71 -4.39
CA LEU A 43 -4.19 3.77 -5.26
C LEU A 43 -5.65 3.56 -4.82
N SER A 44 -5.93 3.59 -3.53
CA SER A 44 -7.25 3.31 -2.96
C SER A 44 -8.17 4.54 -2.87
N THR A 45 -7.70 5.73 -3.29
CA THR A 45 -8.54 6.95 -3.29
C THR A 45 -9.74 6.82 -4.22
N ASP A 46 -9.58 6.20 -5.38
CA ASP A 46 -10.66 5.91 -6.33
C ASP A 46 -11.66 4.84 -5.80
N SER A 47 -11.33 4.16 -4.69
CA SER A 47 -12.21 3.26 -3.93
C SER A 47 -12.94 3.94 -2.78
N GLY A 48 -12.77 5.26 -2.61
CA GLY A 48 -13.36 6.05 -1.54
C GLY A 48 -12.61 5.94 -0.20
N ILE A 49 -11.42 5.34 -0.17
CA ILE A 49 -10.53 5.33 0.99
C ILE A 49 -9.58 6.52 0.86
N PRO A 50 -9.66 7.53 1.73
CA PRO A 50 -8.78 8.70 1.64
C PRO A 50 -7.33 8.30 1.91
N ASP A 51 -6.39 9.01 1.29
CA ASP A 51 -4.98 8.82 1.57
C ASP A 51 -4.51 9.62 2.81
N TYR A 52 -3.26 9.37 3.24
CA TYR A 52 -2.70 10.02 4.44
C TYR A 52 -2.08 11.38 4.17
N ARG A 53 -1.64 11.65 2.92
CA ARG A 53 -0.72 12.75 2.58
C ARG A 53 -0.94 13.31 1.18
N GLY A 54 -2.08 13.05 0.57
CA GLY A 54 -2.49 13.71 -0.66
C GLY A 54 -2.67 15.21 -0.45
N PRO A 55 -2.77 15.99 -1.53
CA PRO A 55 -2.91 17.45 -1.45
C PRO A 55 -4.07 17.91 -0.55
N ASP A 56 -5.10 17.06 -0.43
CA ASP A 56 -6.32 17.36 0.33
C ASP A 56 -6.39 16.61 1.69
N ALA A 57 -5.31 15.90 2.09
CA ALA A 57 -5.30 15.12 3.32
C ALA A 57 -5.09 16.02 4.54
N PRO A 58 -6.01 16.03 5.54
CA PRO A 58 -5.82 16.80 6.76
C PRO A 58 -4.64 16.25 7.58
N PRO A 59 -3.96 17.10 8.38
CA PRO A 59 -2.88 16.68 9.28
C PRO A 59 -3.37 15.59 10.23
N ARG A 60 -2.60 14.50 10.39
CA ARG A 60 -3.02 13.34 11.19
C ARG A 60 -1.89 12.80 12.03
N ARG A 61 -2.25 12.33 13.23
CA ARG A 61 -1.36 11.62 14.14
C ARG A 61 -1.97 10.25 14.45
N PRO A 62 -1.70 9.21 13.62
CA PRO A 62 -2.15 7.86 13.89
C PRO A 62 -1.57 7.35 15.21
N MET A 63 -2.32 6.47 15.90
CA MET A 63 -1.84 5.81 17.12
C MET A 63 -0.57 5.01 16.82
N THR A 64 0.45 5.18 17.65
CA THR A 64 1.69 4.40 17.57
C THR A 64 1.56 3.06 18.28
N TYR A 65 2.47 2.12 17.97
CA TYR A 65 2.53 0.84 18.67
C TYR A 65 2.75 1.03 20.18
N GLN A 66 3.67 1.94 20.55
CA GLN A 66 3.98 2.25 21.94
C GLN A 66 2.77 2.80 22.71
N GLU A 67 1.97 3.67 22.05
CA GLU A 67 0.71 4.14 22.64
C GLU A 67 -0.28 2.99 22.80
N PHE A 68 -0.45 2.12 21.79
CA PHE A 68 -1.39 1.00 21.87
C PHE A 68 -1.06 0.03 23.01
N VAL A 69 0.22 -0.29 23.20
CA VAL A 69 0.66 -1.23 24.26
C VAL A 69 0.87 -0.58 25.63
N SER A 70 0.64 0.73 25.76
CA SER A 70 0.83 1.44 27.03
C SER A 70 -0.19 1.06 28.11
N GLY A 71 -1.32 0.44 27.74
CA GLY A 71 -2.29 -0.07 28.69
C GLY A 71 -3.72 -0.19 28.17
N PRO A 72 -4.63 -0.67 29.01
CA PRO A 72 -6.01 -0.96 28.63
C PRO A 72 -6.77 0.26 28.05
N THR A 73 -6.56 1.44 28.61
CA THR A 73 -7.22 2.68 28.15
C THR A 73 -6.85 3.03 26.70
N ALA A 74 -5.57 2.83 26.30
CA ALA A 74 -5.15 3.07 24.94
C ALA A 74 -5.75 2.04 23.96
N GLN A 75 -5.84 0.78 24.39
CA GLN A 75 -6.49 -0.29 23.61
C GLN A 75 -7.99 -0.05 23.46
N GLN A 76 -8.67 0.35 24.55
CA GLN A 76 -10.07 0.74 24.54
C GLN A 76 -10.31 1.87 23.53
N ARG A 77 -9.52 2.94 23.60
CA ARG A 77 -9.60 4.08 22.68
C ARG A 77 -9.43 3.64 21.23
N TYR A 78 -8.45 2.78 20.94
CA TYR A 78 -8.26 2.25 19.60
C TYR A 78 -9.48 1.46 19.10
N TRP A 79 -9.94 0.49 19.90
CA TRP A 79 -11.01 -0.41 19.46
C TRP A 79 -12.38 0.26 19.40
N ALA A 80 -12.69 1.19 20.30
CA ALA A 80 -13.91 1.98 20.28
C ALA A 80 -14.04 2.79 18.98
N ARG A 81 -12.97 3.43 18.58
CA ARG A 81 -12.88 4.23 17.34
C ARG A 81 -12.88 3.34 16.11
N SER A 82 -12.06 2.29 16.11
CA SER A 82 -11.98 1.32 15.01
C SER A 82 -13.29 0.55 14.80
N HIS A 83 -14.09 0.36 15.86
CA HIS A 83 -15.41 -0.28 15.75
C HIS A 83 -16.38 0.56 14.93
N LEU A 84 -16.39 1.87 15.09
CA LEU A 84 -17.22 2.79 14.28
C LEU A 84 -16.75 2.86 12.81
N GLY A 85 -15.46 2.90 12.58
CA GLY A 85 -14.89 3.06 11.24
C GLY A 85 -14.90 1.79 10.38
N TRP A 86 -14.95 0.62 10.99
CA TRP A 86 -14.85 -0.67 10.31
C TRP A 86 -15.85 -0.88 9.18
N GLY A 87 -17.10 -0.44 9.37
CA GLY A 87 -18.16 -0.63 8.40
C GLY A 87 -17.86 0.01 7.04
N ARG A 88 -17.17 1.15 7.01
CA ARG A 88 -16.77 1.83 5.78
C ARG A 88 -15.63 1.09 5.08
N MET A 89 -14.60 0.71 5.84
CA MET A 89 -13.46 -0.05 5.29
C MET A 89 -13.92 -1.35 4.63
N ARG A 90 -14.84 -2.07 5.27
CA ARG A 90 -15.38 -3.33 4.74
C ARG A 90 -16.20 -3.15 3.45
N ARG A 91 -16.86 -2.00 3.27
CA ARG A 91 -17.70 -1.72 2.10
C ARG A 91 -16.97 -1.12 0.91
N ALA A 92 -15.72 -0.68 1.08
CA ALA A 92 -14.93 -0.16 -0.02
C ALA A 92 -14.70 -1.26 -1.08
N ASP A 93 -14.94 -0.95 -2.34
CA ASP A 93 -14.73 -1.87 -3.45
C ASP A 93 -13.40 -1.60 -4.17
N PRO A 94 -12.72 -2.64 -4.67
CA PRO A 94 -11.55 -2.45 -5.51
C PRO A 94 -11.90 -1.58 -6.73
N ASN A 95 -11.02 -0.65 -7.05
CA ASN A 95 -11.14 0.17 -8.26
C ASN A 95 -10.39 -0.47 -9.43
N GLU A 96 -10.54 0.11 -10.64
CA GLU A 96 -9.91 -0.40 -11.85
C GLU A 96 -8.37 -0.51 -11.74
N GLY A 97 -7.70 0.36 -10.97
CA GLY A 97 -6.26 0.24 -10.74
C GLY A 97 -5.86 -1.09 -10.06
N HIS A 98 -6.68 -1.59 -9.13
CA HIS A 98 -6.48 -2.91 -8.50
C HIS A 98 -6.68 -4.05 -9.51
N HIS A 99 -7.73 -3.98 -10.33
CA HIS A 99 -8.01 -4.98 -11.37
C HIS A 99 -6.91 -5.01 -12.43
N VAL A 100 -6.45 -3.86 -12.89
CA VAL A 100 -5.33 -3.76 -13.84
C VAL A 100 -4.07 -4.41 -13.29
N LEU A 101 -3.71 -4.15 -12.03
CA LEU A 101 -2.54 -4.76 -11.41
C LEU A 101 -2.67 -6.28 -11.27
N ALA A 102 -3.88 -6.78 -10.99
CA ALA A 102 -4.14 -8.22 -10.98
C ALA A 102 -3.95 -8.85 -12.36
N ARG A 103 -4.39 -8.18 -13.45
CA ARG A 103 -4.21 -8.65 -14.85
C ARG A 103 -2.76 -8.54 -15.33
N ILE A 104 -2.05 -7.46 -14.99
CA ILE A 104 -0.60 -7.31 -15.28
C ILE A 104 0.21 -8.42 -14.60
N ALA A 105 -0.24 -8.89 -13.44
CA ALA A 105 0.36 -9.98 -12.68
C ALA A 105 1.88 -9.83 -12.49
N PRO A 106 2.37 -8.78 -11.81
CA PRO A 106 3.81 -8.55 -11.61
C PRO A 106 4.49 -9.71 -10.91
N ASP A 107 5.82 -9.79 -10.96
CA ASP A 107 6.61 -10.82 -10.27
C ASP A 107 6.38 -10.81 -8.76
N LEU A 108 6.18 -9.62 -8.20
CA LEU A 108 5.65 -9.41 -6.85
C LEU A 108 4.89 -8.08 -6.78
N LEU A 109 3.72 -8.09 -6.16
CA LEU A 109 3.04 -6.87 -5.74
C LEU A 109 3.23 -6.69 -4.22
N ILE A 110 3.86 -5.59 -3.83
CA ILE A 110 4.07 -5.17 -2.45
C ILE A 110 3.08 -4.05 -2.17
N THR A 111 2.11 -4.26 -1.29
CA THR A 111 1.21 -3.17 -0.90
C THR A 111 1.52 -2.67 0.50
N GLN A 112 1.55 -1.35 0.66
CA GLN A 112 1.60 -0.68 1.97
C GLN A 112 0.19 -0.54 2.57
N ASN A 113 -0.85 -0.73 1.75
CA ASN A 113 -2.24 -0.59 2.17
C ASN A 113 -2.66 -1.79 3.02
N VAL A 114 -3.54 -1.52 3.97
CA VAL A 114 -4.09 -2.52 4.89
C VAL A 114 -5.55 -2.86 4.59
N ASP A 115 -6.11 -2.29 3.51
CA ASP A 115 -7.53 -2.33 3.15
C ASP A 115 -8.02 -3.68 2.61
N GLY A 116 -7.11 -4.55 2.13
CA GLY A 116 -7.43 -5.86 1.58
C GLY A 116 -8.00 -5.82 0.15
N LEU A 117 -7.92 -4.69 -0.57
CA LEU A 117 -8.52 -4.55 -1.90
C LEU A 117 -7.77 -5.37 -2.97
N HIS A 118 -6.46 -5.51 -2.86
CA HIS A 118 -5.68 -6.38 -3.74
C HIS A 118 -6.02 -7.88 -3.55
N GLU A 119 -6.24 -8.31 -2.31
CA GLU A 119 -6.68 -9.67 -2.01
C GLU A 119 -8.06 -9.96 -2.62
N ARG A 120 -8.98 -8.99 -2.54
CA ARG A 120 -10.35 -9.13 -3.06
C ARG A 120 -10.42 -9.29 -4.59
N VAL A 121 -9.47 -8.72 -5.32
CA VAL A 121 -9.37 -8.93 -6.79
C VAL A 121 -8.52 -10.14 -7.15
N GLY A 122 -8.02 -10.91 -6.16
CA GLY A 122 -7.20 -12.09 -6.38
C GLY A 122 -5.83 -11.77 -6.98
N THR A 123 -5.22 -10.63 -6.63
CA THR A 123 -3.88 -10.27 -7.11
C THR A 123 -2.88 -11.37 -6.80
N PRO A 124 -2.23 -11.99 -7.82
CA PRO A 124 -1.25 -13.04 -7.58
C PRO A 124 0.05 -12.46 -6.99
N ARG A 125 0.79 -13.29 -6.26
CA ARG A 125 2.09 -12.93 -5.68
C ARG A 125 2.05 -11.59 -4.92
N LEU A 126 1.11 -11.47 -3.99
CA LEU A 126 0.85 -10.30 -3.16
C LEU A 126 1.57 -10.39 -1.81
N VAL A 127 2.20 -9.30 -1.39
CA VAL A 127 2.68 -9.10 -0.01
C VAL A 127 2.03 -7.86 0.57
N ALA A 128 1.15 -8.05 1.57
CA ALA A 128 0.65 -6.96 2.41
C ALA A 128 1.75 -6.55 3.41
N LEU A 129 2.57 -5.56 3.03
CA LEU A 129 3.76 -5.16 3.78
C LEU A 129 3.44 -4.77 5.22
N HIS A 130 2.36 -4.03 5.40
CA HIS A 130 1.90 -3.56 6.70
C HIS A 130 0.77 -4.41 7.30
N GLY A 131 0.52 -5.61 6.76
CA GLY A 131 -0.57 -6.47 7.24
C GLY A 131 -1.94 -6.09 6.70
N ARG A 132 -3.01 -6.59 7.35
CA ARG A 132 -4.39 -6.42 6.89
C ARG A 132 -5.30 -6.02 8.05
N ILE A 133 -6.11 -5.00 7.82
CA ILE A 133 -7.09 -4.55 8.82
C ILE A 133 -8.22 -5.57 9.05
N ALA A 134 -8.40 -6.49 8.11
CA ALA A 134 -9.38 -7.58 8.20
C ALA A 134 -8.97 -8.71 9.17
N ASP A 135 -7.73 -8.69 9.64
CA ASP A 135 -7.20 -9.69 10.56
C ASP A 135 -6.89 -9.06 11.92
N VAL A 136 -6.93 -9.91 12.96
CA VAL A 136 -6.61 -9.56 14.34
C VAL A 136 -5.60 -10.57 14.86
N VAL A 137 -4.59 -10.11 15.56
CA VAL A 137 -3.56 -10.95 16.18
C VAL A 137 -3.57 -10.79 17.70
N CYS A 138 -3.46 -11.86 18.43
CA CYS A 138 -3.20 -11.83 19.87
C CYS A 138 -1.72 -11.56 20.13
N LEU A 139 -1.40 -10.56 20.92
CA LEU A 139 -0.01 -10.19 21.23
C LEU A 139 0.70 -11.25 22.08
N SER A 140 -0.04 -12.06 22.85
CA SER A 140 0.51 -13.10 23.73
C SER A 140 0.70 -14.43 23.01
N CYS A 141 -0.38 -15.05 22.51
CA CYS A 141 -0.32 -16.40 21.90
C CYS A 141 -0.10 -16.37 20.38
N ARG A 142 -0.04 -15.22 19.75
CA ARG A 142 0.16 -15.00 18.31
C ARG A 142 -0.91 -15.58 17.39
N ARG A 143 -1.99 -16.13 17.95
CA ARG A 143 -3.13 -16.62 17.14
C ARG A 143 -3.78 -15.44 16.41
N THR A 144 -4.06 -15.67 15.13
CA THR A 144 -4.83 -14.75 14.28
C THR A 144 -6.29 -15.15 14.22
N SER A 145 -7.18 -14.18 14.02
CA SER A 145 -8.62 -14.37 13.83
C SER A 145 -9.17 -13.29 12.90
N ALA A 146 -10.36 -13.53 12.37
CA ALA A 146 -11.03 -12.56 11.51
C ALA A 146 -11.50 -11.33 12.32
N ARG A 147 -11.24 -10.13 11.79
CA ARG A 147 -11.72 -8.87 12.37
C ARG A 147 -13.23 -8.79 12.45
N SER A 148 -13.96 -9.43 11.50
CA SER A 148 -15.42 -9.49 11.52
C SER A 148 -15.97 -10.16 12.78
N ALA A 149 -15.37 -11.29 13.19
CA ALA A 149 -15.80 -11.99 14.41
C ALA A 149 -15.58 -11.12 15.67
N LEU A 150 -14.43 -10.45 15.76
CA LEU A 150 -14.19 -9.50 16.85
C LEU A 150 -15.14 -8.31 16.81
N HIS A 151 -15.49 -7.81 15.61
CA HIS A 151 -16.44 -6.72 15.46
C HIS A 151 -17.85 -7.10 15.95
N GLU A 152 -18.31 -8.29 15.60
CA GLU A 152 -19.60 -8.81 16.09
C GLU A 152 -19.61 -8.98 17.61
N GLU A 153 -18.52 -9.47 18.18
CA GLU A 153 -18.38 -9.60 19.63
C GLU A 153 -18.38 -8.23 20.33
N MET A 154 -17.62 -7.27 19.83
CA MET A 154 -17.65 -5.90 20.34
C MET A 154 -19.03 -5.27 20.22
N GLY A 155 -19.78 -5.52 19.14
CA GLY A 155 -21.15 -5.03 18.99
C GLY A 155 -22.11 -5.61 20.05
N ARG A 156 -21.95 -6.90 20.39
CA ARG A 156 -22.74 -7.52 21.47
C ARG A 156 -22.41 -6.96 22.88
N LEU A 157 -21.16 -6.61 23.10
CA LEU A 157 -20.69 -6.04 24.36
C LEU A 157 -20.98 -4.54 24.49
N ASN A 158 -21.22 -3.85 23.37
CA ASN A 158 -21.43 -2.40 23.30
C ASN A 158 -22.63 -2.08 22.39
N PRO A 159 -23.86 -2.53 22.71
CA PRO A 159 -24.99 -2.50 21.77
C PRO A 159 -25.34 -1.11 21.26
N ASP A 160 -25.25 -0.07 22.12
CA ASP A 160 -25.66 1.29 21.78
C ASP A 160 -24.50 2.16 21.25
N TRP A 161 -23.34 1.58 20.98
CA TRP A 161 -22.14 2.37 20.64
C TRP A 161 -22.29 3.18 19.36
N HIS A 162 -22.87 2.59 18.33
CA HIS A 162 -23.14 3.30 17.06
C HIS A 162 -24.22 4.38 17.20
N GLU A 163 -25.26 4.13 18.00
CA GLU A 163 -26.35 5.08 18.23
C GLU A 163 -25.88 6.31 19.01
N ARG A 164 -24.97 6.12 19.96
CA ARG A 164 -24.35 7.22 20.71
C ARG A 164 -23.39 8.07 19.90
N HIS A 165 -22.90 7.55 18.76
CA HIS A 165 -21.91 8.22 17.91
C HIS A 165 -22.34 8.25 16.43
N PRO A 166 -23.46 8.89 16.06
CA PRO A 166 -24.06 8.82 14.73
C PRO A 166 -23.24 9.57 13.64
N SER A 167 -22.41 10.53 14.05
CA SER A 167 -21.70 11.44 13.14
C SER A 167 -20.21 11.48 13.47
N VAL A 168 -19.45 10.49 12.99
CA VAL A 168 -17.99 10.45 13.14
C VAL A 168 -17.29 10.53 11.79
N HIS A 169 -16.23 11.33 11.72
CA HIS A 169 -15.36 11.37 10.54
C HIS A 169 -14.45 10.15 10.51
N ILE A 170 -14.51 9.36 9.43
CA ILE A 170 -13.74 8.12 9.26
C ILE A 170 -12.44 8.39 8.51
N ARG A 171 -11.34 7.94 9.06
CA ARG A 171 -9.96 8.11 8.56
C ARG A 171 -9.53 6.99 7.59
N PRO A 172 -8.38 7.12 6.88
CA PRO A 172 -7.89 6.12 5.91
C PRO A 172 -7.62 4.74 6.50
N ASP A 173 -7.24 4.68 7.78
CA ASP A 173 -6.96 3.45 8.53
C ASP A 173 -8.22 2.87 9.22
N GLY A 174 -9.39 3.43 8.92
CA GLY A 174 -10.64 3.06 9.57
C GLY A 174 -10.79 3.58 11.00
N ASP A 175 -9.89 4.46 11.45
CA ASP A 175 -10.03 5.18 12.72
C ASP A 175 -11.02 6.35 12.57
N VAL A 176 -11.54 6.86 13.69
CA VAL A 176 -12.48 7.99 13.73
C VAL A 176 -12.03 9.05 14.74
N ASP A 177 -12.50 10.28 14.55
CA ASP A 177 -12.30 11.34 15.52
C ASP A 177 -13.34 11.20 16.64
N LEU A 178 -12.93 10.59 17.73
CA LEU A 178 -13.72 10.38 18.94
C LEU A 178 -12.81 10.56 20.15
N GLU A 179 -13.15 11.49 21.04
CA GLU A 179 -12.38 11.76 22.27
C GLU A 179 -12.85 10.90 23.42
N ASP A 180 -14.16 10.83 23.63
CA ASP A 180 -14.76 10.03 24.71
C ASP A 180 -14.97 8.59 24.24
N THR A 181 -14.28 7.67 24.88
CA THR A 181 -14.37 6.22 24.65
C THR A 181 -14.70 5.46 25.92
N ASP A 182 -15.11 6.16 26.97
CA ASP A 182 -15.42 5.56 28.26
C ASP A 182 -16.58 4.57 28.16
N GLY A 183 -16.45 3.49 28.91
CA GLY A 183 -17.44 2.41 28.93
C GLY A 183 -17.39 1.47 27.73
N PHE A 184 -16.54 1.68 26.72
CA PHE A 184 -16.39 0.71 25.64
C PHE A 184 -15.67 -0.54 26.13
N VAL A 185 -16.29 -1.69 26.00
CA VAL A 185 -15.75 -2.99 26.42
C VAL A 185 -14.99 -3.65 25.26
N VAL A 186 -13.71 -3.94 25.50
CA VAL A 186 -12.84 -4.64 24.54
C VAL A 186 -12.69 -6.09 24.98
N PRO A 187 -13.07 -7.09 24.16
CA PRO A 187 -12.85 -8.49 24.50
C PRO A 187 -11.36 -8.84 24.46
N ALA A 188 -10.94 -9.75 25.32
CA ALA A 188 -9.61 -10.32 25.32
C ALA A 188 -9.57 -11.59 24.44
N CYS A 189 -8.36 -12.02 24.07
CA CYS A 189 -8.17 -13.34 23.47
C CYS A 189 -8.56 -14.44 24.47
N GLY A 190 -8.99 -15.61 24.00
CA GLY A 190 -9.27 -16.77 24.87
C GLY A 190 -8.08 -17.20 25.75
N CYS A 191 -6.87 -16.75 25.50
CA CYS A 191 -5.71 -16.92 26.39
C CYS A 191 -5.52 -15.77 27.38
N GLY A 192 -6.42 -14.80 27.43
CA GLY A 192 -6.31 -13.57 28.23
C GLY A 192 -5.43 -12.48 27.62
N GLY A 193 -4.81 -12.73 26.46
CA GLY A 193 -3.90 -11.79 25.80
C GLY A 193 -4.62 -10.65 25.08
N VAL A 194 -3.89 -9.54 24.87
CA VAL A 194 -4.37 -8.35 24.16
C VAL A 194 -4.56 -8.64 22.67
N LEU A 195 -5.70 -8.25 22.14
CA LEU A 195 -6.01 -8.29 20.72
C LEU A 195 -5.59 -6.99 20.04
N LYS A 196 -4.86 -7.10 18.94
CA LYS A 196 -4.40 -6.00 18.09
C LYS A 196 -4.81 -6.29 16.64
N PRO A 197 -5.18 -5.28 15.81
CA PRO A 197 -5.33 -5.56 14.38
C PRO A 197 -3.99 -6.05 13.81
N ASP A 198 -4.02 -6.99 12.89
CA ASP A 198 -2.79 -7.51 12.28
C ASP A 198 -2.24 -6.55 11.22
N VAL A 199 -2.01 -5.31 11.66
CA VAL A 199 -1.37 -4.25 10.88
C VAL A 199 -0.14 -3.72 11.60
N VAL A 200 0.85 -3.29 10.86
CA VAL A 200 2.06 -2.64 11.40
C VAL A 200 1.70 -1.21 11.77
N PHE A 201 1.73 -0.89 13.05
CA PHE A 201 1.51 0.46 13.54
C PHE A 201 2.73 1.36 13.34
N PHE A 202 2.54 2.67 13.41
CA PHE A 202 3.67 3.59 13.45
C PHE A 202 4.56 3.29 14.66
N GLY A 203 5.90 3.23 14.42
CA GLY A 203 6.88 2.82 15.43
C GLY A 203 7.01 1.30 15.62
N GLU A 204 6.19 0.49 14.96
CA GLU A 204 6.33 -0.97 14.93
C GLU A 204 7.22 -1.42 13.75
N ASN A 205 7.93 -2.52 13.93
CA ASN A 205 8.73 -3.09 12.86
C ASN A 205 7.91 -4.01 11.96
N VAL A 206 8.08 -3.86 10.65
CA VAL A 206 7.59 -4.85 9.69
C VAL A 206 8.27 -6.20 9.96
N PRO A 207 7.55 -7.33 9.94
CA PRO A 207 8.14 -8.66 10.11
C PRO A 207 9.34 -8.90 9.19
N LYS A 208 10.44 -9.39 9.75
CA LYS A 208 11.71 -9.53 9.02
C LYS A 208 11.60 -10.42 7.79
N ASP A 209 10.87 -11.53 7.89
CA ASP A 209 10.69 -12.48 6.79
C ASP A 209 9.94 -11.82 5.61
N ARG A 210 8.92 -11.01 5.91
CA ARG A 210 8.17 -10.25 4.93
C ARG A 210 9.06 -9.25 4.19
N VAL A 211 9.91 -8.54 4.93
CA VAL A 211 10.90 -7.61 4.37
C VAL A 211 11.93 -8.34 3.51
N ALA A 212 12.46 -9.47 3.99
CA ALA A 212 13.44 -10.29 3.27
C ALA A 212 12.87 -10.80 1.94
N HIS A 213 11.63 -11.30 1.94
CA HIS A 213 10.95 -11.72 0.71
C HIS A 213 10.81 -10.59 -0.31
N CYS A 214 10.42 -9.39 0.14
CA CYS A 214 10.34 -8.21 -0.74
C CYS A 214 11.72 -7.80 -1.30
N TYR A 215 12.78 -7.84 -0.48
CA TYR A 215 14.13 -7.56 -0.96
C TYR A 215 14.59 -8.57 -2.01
N ALA A 216 14.36 -9.86 -1.81
CA ALA A 216 14.71 -10.90 -2.78
C ALA A 216 14.05 -10.66 -4.14
N ALA A 217 12.78 -10.24 -4.16
CA ALA A 217 12.08 -9.90 -5.38
C ALA A 217 12.68 -8.65 -6.07
N VAL A 218 13.03 -7.61 -5.30
CA VAL A 218 13.68 -6.41 -5.86
C VAL A 218 15.07 -6.74 -6.39
N ASP A 219 15.84 -7.56 -5.68
CA ASP A 219 17.19 -7.97 -6.08
C ASP A 219 17.17 -8.76 -7.40
N SER A 220 16.17 -9.63 -7.60
CA SER A 220 16.01 -10.41 -8.83
C SER A 220 15.76 -9.55 -10.09
N LEU A 221 15.31 -8.30 -9.94
CA LEU A 221 15.09 -7.40 -11.07
C LEU A 221 16.40 -7.02 -11.78
N ALA A 222 17.51 -6.95 -11.06
CA ALA A 222 18.82 -6.62 -11.64
C ALA A 222 19.31 -7.68 -12.63
N GLU A 223 18.96 -8.95 -12.40
CA GLU A 223 19.37 -10.09 -13.23
C GLU A 223 18.43 -10.34 -14.41
N ARG A 224 17.23 -9.76 -14.40
CA ARG A 224 16.13 -10.10 -15.30
C ARG A 224 15.64 -8.96 -16.16
N ASP A 225 16.44 -7.92 -16.36
CA ASP A 225 16.03 -6.68 -17.05
C ASP A 225 14.68 -6.14 -16.50
N GLY A 226 14.59 -6.09 -15.18
CA GLY A 226 13.37 -5.69 -14.49
C GLY A 226 13.31 -4.21 -14.20
N ALA A 227 12.16 -3.77 -13.64
CA ALA A 227 11.95 -2.42 -13.11
C ALA A 227 11.08 -2.45 -11.85
N LEU A 228 11.32 -1.50 -10.94
CA LEU A 228 10.45 -1.23 -9.81
C LEU A 228 9.45 -0.14 -10.20
N LEU A 229 8.16 -0.45 -10.11
CA LEU A 229 7.09 0.51 -10.29
C LEU A 229 6.48 0.86 -8.92
N VAL A 230 6.42 2.13 -8.58
CA VAL A 230 5.73 2.65 -7.39
C VAL A 230 4.47 3.38 -7.82
N VAL A 231 3.33 3.06 -7.23
CA VAL A 231 2.02 3.63 -7.57
C VAL A 231 1.31 4.14 -6.32
N GLY A 232 0.96 5.42 -6.30
CA GLY A 232 0.13 6.02 -5.25
C GLY A 232 0.77 6.01 -3.86
N SER A 233 2.10 6.16 -3.79
CA SER A 233 2.82 6.22 -2.51
C SER A 233 3.71 7.45 -2.41
N SER A 234 3.53 8.24 -1.37
CA SER A 234 4.43 9.35 -1.05
C SER A 234 5.84 8.91 -0.62
N LEU A 235 6.04 7.61 -0.33
CA LEU A 235 7.30 7.04 0.16
C LEU A 235 7.87 7.71 1.43
N THR A 236 7.03 8.40 2.19
CA THR A 236 7.45 9.10 3.41
C THR A 236 7.94 8.13 4.48
N VAL A 237 7.31 6.95 4.59
CA VAL A 237 7.72 5.92 5.55
C VAL A 237 8.83 5.05 4.99
N MET A 238 9.82 4.76 5.85
CA MET A 238 11.01 3.99 5.45
C MET A 238 10.70 2.57 4.99
N SER A 239 9.61 1.97 5.47
CA SER A 239 9.22 0.60 5.11
C SER A 239 8.99 0.40 3.61
N GLY A 240 8.48 1.42 2.89
CA GLY A 240 8.37 1.42 1.42
C GLY A 240 9.62 1.97 0.73
N LEU A 241 10.14 3.11 1.21
CA LEU A 241 11.29 3.78 0.60
C LEU A 241 12.55 2.90 0.52
N ARG A 242 12.72 1.96 1.46
CA ARG A 242 13.87 1.03 1.44
C ARG A 242 13.98 0.22 0.15
N PHE A 243 12.88 -0.17 -0.47
CA PHE A 243 12.86 -0.93 -1.72
C PHE A 243 13.25 -0.05 -2.91
N VAL A 244 12.82 1.20 -2.93
CA VAL A 244 13.25 2.21 -3.93
C VAL A 244 14.77 2.44 -3.84
N ARG A 245 15.29 2.63 -2.62
CA ARG A 245 16.73 2.77 -2.39
C ARG A 245 17.51 1.54 -2.85
N ARG A 246 16.99 0.35 -2.56
CA ARG A 246 17.62 -0.91 -2.98
C ARG A 246 17.65 -1.03 -4.50
N ALA A 247 16.52 -0.83 -5.18
CA ALA A 247 16.46 -0.86 -6.65
C ALA A 247 17.45 0.13 -7.29
N ALA A 248 17.44 1.39 -6.82
CA ALA A 248 18.36 2.41 -7.31
C ALA A 248 19.84 2.03 -7.08
N SER A 249 20.19 1.46 -5.91
CA SER A 249 21.56 1.02 -5.61
C SER A 249 22.05 -0.14 -6.48
N LEU A 250 21.12 -0.91 -7.05
CA LEU A 250 21.41 -2.00 -7.99
C LEU A 250 21.37 -1.56 -9.47
N GLY A 251 21.14 -0.26 -9.74
CA GLY A 251 20.95 0.22 -11.11
C GLY A 251 19.64 -0.22 -11.76
N VAL A 252 18.70 -0.79 -11.00
CA VAL A 252 17.37 -1.16 -11.48
C VAL A 252 16.54 0.10 -11.70
N PRO A 253 15.95 0.29 -12.90
CA PRO A 253 15.10 1.42 -13.18
C PRO A 253 13.92 1.52 -12.19
N VAL A 254 13.67 2.72 -11.70
CA VAL A 254 12.54 3.03 -10.80
C VAL A 254 11.61 4.01 -11.48
N VAL A 255 10.33 3.63 -11.60
CA VAL A 255 9.27 4.52 -12.06
C VAL A 255 8.30 4.79 -10.91
N ILE A 256 8.00 6.06 -10.67
CA ILE A 256 7.03 6.48 -9.66
C ILE A 256 5.87 7.18 -10.36
N ALA A 257 4.65 6.65 -10.20
CA ALA A 257 3.40 7.27 -10.65
C ALA A 257 2.59 7.70 -9.42
N ASN A 258 2.50 9.01 -9.17
CA ASN A 258 1.85 9.54 -7.98
C ASN A 258 1.34 10.97 -8.21
N ARG A 259 0.27 11.38 -7.50
CA ARG A 259 -0.13 12.78 -7.37
C ARG A 259 0.67 13.41 -6.22
N GLY A 260 1.37 14.51 -6.53
CA GLY A 260 2.25 15.19 -5.58
C GLY A 260 3.62 14.53 -5.43
N GLU A 261 4.53 15.26 -4.83
CA GLU A 261 5.92 14.86 -4.62
C GLU A 261 6.06 13.64 -3.72
N THR A 262 7.10 12.84 -3.99
CA THR A 262 7.44 11.69 -3.16
C THR A 262 8.88 11.78 -2.66
N ARG A 263 9.14 11.13 -1.54
CA ARG A 263 10.50 11.03 -1.00
C ARG A 263 11.43 10.19 -1.88
N GLY A 264 10.88 9.46 -2.84
CA GLY A 264 11.64 8.63 -3.78
C GLY A 264 12.01 9.32 -5.09
N ASP A 265 11.44 10.49 -5.39
CA ASP A 265 11.64 11.17 -6.67
C ASP A 265 13.12 11.37 -7.05
N PRO A 266 14.03 11.74 -6.12
CA PRO A 266 15.47 11.87 -6.43
C PRO A 266 16.16 10.55 -6.84
N LEU A 267 15.52 9.40 -6.59
CA LEU A 267 16.04 8.07 -6.91
C LEU A 267 15.35 7.46 -8.13
N ALA A 268 14.32 8.13 -8.66
CA ALA A 268 13.53 7.61 -9.77
C ALA A 268 14.21 7.86 -11.11
N THR A 269 14.11 6.88 -12.00
CA THR A 269 14.38 7.05 -13.45
C THR A 269 13.31 7.95 -14.06
N TYR A 270 12.06 7.73 -13.67
CA TYR A 270 10.93 8.59 -14.03
C TYR A 270 10.02 8.81 -12.81
N ALA A 271 9.76 10.07 -12.47
CA ALA A 271 8.75 10.47 -11.49
C ALA A 271 7.61 11.18 -12.23
N VAL A 272 6.51 10.47 -12.45
CA VAL A 272 5.37 10.93 -13.26
C VAL A 272 4.28 11.49 -12.35
N GLU A 273 3.89 12.74 -12.61
CA GLU A 273 2.76 13.38 -11.93
C GLU A 273 1.44 12.94 -12.60
N THR A 274 0.77 11.95 -12.00
CA THR A 274 -0.43 11.35 -12.62
C THR A 274 -1.31 10.64 -11.60
N GLY A 275 -2.57 10.38 -11.97
CA GLY A 275 -3.43 9.46 -11.23
C GLY A 275 -3.01 8.00 -11.42
N CYS A 276 -3.25 7.17 -10.41
CA CYS A 276 -2.85 5.77 -10.42
C CYS A 276 -3.55 4.97 -11.52
N THR A 277 -4.87 5.01 -11.56
CA THR A 277 -5.70 4.25 -12.50
C THR A 277 -5.41 4.60 -13.97
N PRO A 278 -5.36 5.87 -14.40
CA PRO A 278 -5.00 6.21 -15.78
C PRO A 278 -3.62 5.70 -16.20
N PHE A 279 -2.61 5.82 -15.33
CA PHE A 279 -1.26 5.35 -15.62
C PHE A 279 -1.21 3.83 -15.79
N LEU A 280 -1.84 3.09 -14.88
CA LEU A 280 -1.89 1.63 -14.92
C LEU A 280 -2.64 1.12 -16.15
N SER A 281 -3.78 1.72 -16.51
CA SER A 281 -4.54 1.36 -17.72
C SER A 281 -3.73 1.59 -19.00
N ALA A 282 -2.98 2.70 -19.07
CA ALA A 282 -2.09 2.97 -20.19
C ALA A 282 -0.93 1.94 -20.27
N LEU A 283 -0.38 1.53 -19.13
CA LEU A 283 0.64 0.50 -19.05
C LEU A 283 0.11 -0.86 -19.54
N GLU A 284 -1.07 -1.27 -19.07
CA GLU A 284 -1.72 -2.52 -19.52
C GLU A 284 -1.94 -2.54 -21.02
N GLN A 285 -2.53 -1.49 -21.58
CA GLN A 285 -2.75 -1.37 -23.03
C GLN A 285 -1.44 -1.48 -23.83
N ARG A 286 -0.37 -0.89 -23.31
CA ARG A 286 0.93 -0.94 -23.99
C ARG A 286 1.54 -2.35 -23.95
N ARG A 287 1.42 -3.05 -22.81
CA ARG A 287 1.86 -4.45 -22.66
C ARG A 287 1.06 -5.39 -23.56
N SER A 288 -0.26 -5.22 -23.64
CA SER A 288 -1.15 -6.06 -24.46
C SER A 288 -0.91 -5.91 -25.98
N ARG A 289 -0.53 -4.73 -26.45
CA ARG A 289 -0.22 -4.50 -27.88
C ARG A 289 1.05 -5.22 -28.36
N ARG A 290 1.94 -5.63 -27.45
CA ARG A 290 3.22 -6.29 -27.77
C ARG A 290 3.17 -7.81 -27.66
N SER A 291 2.13 -8.37 -27.03
CA SER A 291 1.94 -9.82 -26.89
C SER A 291 1.51 -10.60 -28.14
N PRO A 292 1.09 -10.04 -29.30
CA PRO A 292 0.60 -10.81 -30.45
C PRO A 292 1.67 -11.34 -31.39
N ALA A 293 2.97 -11.24 -31.14
CA ALA A 293 4.01 -11.53 -32.14
C ALA A 293 4.66 -12.93 -32.09
N GLU A 294 4.23 -13.84 -31.20
CA GLU A 294 4.82 -15.18 -31.07
C GLU A 294 3.85 -16.38 -31.29
N ILE A 295 2.64 -16.16 -31.83
CA ILE A 295 1.78 -17.26 -32.27
C ILE A 295 1.55 -17.11 -33.80
N GLY A 296 2.57 -17.39 -34.54
CA GLY A 296 2.54 -17.38 -36.01
C GLY A 296 3.59 -18.31 -36.58
N THR A 297 3.17 -19.56 -36.83
CA THR A 297 3.72 -20.52 -37.80
C THR A 297 5.14 -21.08 -37.56
N GLY A 298 5.18 -22.32 -37.20
CA GLY A 298 6.25 -23.30 -37.40
C GLY A 298 5.69 -24.68 -37.19
#